data_307cf202810774d7fe4fd8ca72dc3336
#
_entry.id   307cf202810774d7fe4fd8ca72dc3336
#
_cell.length_a   1.000
_cell.length_b   1.000
_cell.length_c   1.000
_cell.angle_alpha   90.00
_cell.angle_beta   90.00
_cell.angle_gamma   90.00
#
_symmetry.space_group_name_H-M   'P 1'
#
loop_
_entity.id
_entity.type
_entity.pdbx_description
1 polymer ?
#
loop_
_entity_poly.entity_id
_entity_poly.type
_entity_poly.pdbx_seq_one_letter_code
_entity_poly.pdbx_strand_id
1 'polypeptide(L)'
;MSVRGSLIPHIARAAGFVLLMLTLAASLCPPARAQVIGTQSAVGGVLVDADGMLTRATLDDLGKLEQARRELTDAIPEDLRQTNQLLKISLRGLDEAIARCRDRGEPLPAEILCLGGLQKIRYVFVYPDENDVVLAGPAEAWKVNRQGAIVGATTGRPVLLLDDLVTALRAANGSVRTVISCSIDPTADGLRRWASFRQGLRPGLDPQTVAMAMERQLGPQEISVTGVPESSHYARVMVAADYRMKSIGMGFEPAPIPGLPSAMDLVPSRSRAAANMPRWWLAPDYEPLLRDAEGLSWEIRGGSVKAMAESDFLDGAGSRRHSGKADPASQRWANLMTERYDDLALADPVFGQLRNCMDLAVASALIAKENLLEKAQVSLPMLMGSAGVQTASLPAPKQVASRAQVTRKNRAMVACGGVEINPWTIVEHAETSDALAAVRTEAALERPAGNWRD
;
A
#
# COMPACT_ATOMS: atom_id res chain seq x y z
N MET A 1 -27.88 42.52 -68.94
CA MET A 1 -28.38 42.03 -67.65
C MET A 1 -27.59 40.75 -67.31
N SER A 2 -26.61 40.88 -66.43
CA SER A 2 -25.69 39.81 -66.09
C SER A 2 -25.94 39.36 -64.64
N VAL A 3 -26.25 38.10 -64.45
CA VAL A 3 -26.34 37.50 -63.12
C VAL A 3 -25.09 36.61 -62.92
N ARG A 4 -24.15 37.08 -62.08
CA ARG A 4 -23.04 36.26 -61.55
C ARG A 4 -23.45 35.75 -60.18
N GLY A 5 -23.79 34.46 -60.08
CA GLY A 5 -24.00 33.76 -58.83
C GLY A 5 -22.69 33.28 -58.22
N SER A 6 -22.45 33.68 -56.99
CA SER A 6 -21.27 33.35 -56.22
C SER A 6 -21.35 31.92 -55.59
N LEU A 7 -20.41 31.07 -55.95
CA LEU A 7 -20.33 29.64 -55.54
C LEU A 7 -19.29 29.37 -54.43
N ILE A 8 -18.90 30.37 -53.63
CA ILE A 8 -17.73 30.25 -52.69
C ILE A 8 -18.07 29.99 -51.21
N PRO A 9 -19.28 30.07 -50.66
CA PRO A 9 -19.45 29.84 -49.21
C PRO A 9 -19.67 28.40 -48.75
N HIS A 10 -19.85 27.42 -49.64
CA HIS A 10 -20.17 26.03 -49.19
C HIS A 10 -18.95 25.14 -48.98
N ILE A 11 -17.79 25.41 -49.59
CA ILE A 11 -16.56 24.59 -49.44
C ILE A 11 -15.86 24.89 -48.12
N ALA A 12 -15.91 26.11 -47.60
CA ALA A 12 -15.29 26.49 -46.34
C ALA A 12 -16.00 25.90 -45.09
N ARG A 13 -17.31 25.60 -45.18
CA ARG A 13 -18.09 24.99 -44.10
C ARG A 13 -17.86 23.47 -44.01
N ALA A 14 -17.66 22.79 -45.14
CA ALA A 14 -17.36 21.35 -45.13
C ALA A 14 -15.97 21.02 -44.59
N ALA A 15 -14.95 21.85 -44.90
CA ALA A 15 -13.59 21.66 -44.38
C ALA A 15 -13.48 21.89 -42.85
N GLY A 16 -14.26 22.87 -42.32
CA GLY A 16 -14.30 23.12 -40.87
C GLY A 16 -14.97 21.97 -40.06
N PHE A 17 -15.98 21.32 -40.65
CA PHE A 17 -16.67 20.20 -40.01
C PHE A 17 -15.82 18.90 -39.98
N VAL A 18 -15.07 18.65 -41.04
CA VAL A 18 -14.15 17.50 -41.10
C VAL A 18 -12.97 17.69 -40.16
N LEU A 19 -12.43 18.90 -40.01
CA LEU A 19 -11.35 19.18 -39.07
C LEU A 19 -11.83 19.11 -37.59
N LEU A 20 -13.09 19.52 -37.31
CA LEU A 20 -13.68 19.39 -35.96
C LEU A 20 -13.99 17.93 -35.58
N MET A 21 -14.40 17.11 -36.56
CA MET A 21 -14.61 15.67 -36.34
C MET A 21 -13.29 14.90 -36.16
N LEU A 22 -12.19 15.29 -36.82
CA LEU A 22 -10.86 14.67 -36.63
C LEU A 22 -10.24 15.04 -35.28
N THR A 23 -10.48 16.23 -34.76
CA THR A 23 -10.02 16.61 -33.41
C THR A 23 -10.86 15.98 -32.29
N LEU A 24 -12.13 15.65 -32.54
CA LEU A 24 -12.99 14.95 -31.58
C LEU A 24 -12.68 13.45 -31.52
N ALA A 25 -12.22 12.85 -32.63
CA ALA A 25 -11.85 11.43 -32.67
C ALA A 25 -10.49 11.13 -31.95
N ALA A 26 -9.59 12.11 -31.87
CA ALA A 26 -8.33 11.97 -31.13
C ALA A 26 -8.49 12.00 -29.60
N SER A 27 -9.65 12.42 -29.09
CA SER A 27 -9.94 12.49 -27.64
C SER A 27 -10.66 11.25 -27.09
N LEU A 28 -10.88 10.22 -27.90
CA LEU A 28 -11.63 9.00 -27.52
C LEU A 28 -10.77 7.75 -27.39
N CYS A 29 -9.44 7.89 -27.33
CA CYS A 29 -8.62 6.75 -26.93
C CYS A 29 -8.75 6.61 -25.40
N PRO A 30 -9.43 5.57 -24.87
CA PRO A 30 -9.49 5.39 -23.42
C PRO A 30 -8.08 5.19 -22.88
N PRO A 31 -7.70 5.87 -21.78
CA PRO A 31 -6.43 5.61 -21.14
C PRO A 31 -6.38 4.13 -20.72
N ALA A 32 -5.23 3.47 -20.90
CA ALA A 32 -5.03 2.14 -20.34
C ALA A 32 -5.27 2.20 -18.82
N ARG A 33 -6.36 1.59 -18.37
CA ARG A 33 -6.70 1.52 -16.94
C ARG A 33 -6.13 0.23 -16.40
N ALA A 34 -5.24 0.33 -15.42
CA ALA A 34 -5.01 -0.76 -14.51
C ALA A 34 -6.32 -0.97 -13.73
N GLN A 35 -7.05 -2.05 -14.05
CA GLN A 35 -8.19 -2.44 -13.22
C GLN A 35 -7.63 -3.13 -11.99
N VAL A 36 -7.95 -2.61 -10.81
CA VAL A 36 -7.78 -3.39 -9.56
C VAL A 36 -8.65 -4.61 -9.70
N ILE A 37 -8.01 -5.73 -9.92
CA ILE A 37 -8.67 -7.02 -10.03
C ILE A 37 -8.96 -7.49 -8.60
N GLY A 38 -10.19 -7.52 -8.28
CA GLY A 38 -10.70 -7.86 -6.96
C GLY A 38 -11.93 -7.01 -6.68
N THR A 39 -12.75 -7.38 -5.74
CA THR A 39 -13.88 -6.57 -5.34
C THR A 39 -13.37 -5.19 -4.94
N GLN A 40 -13.52 -4.21 -5.83
CA GLN A 40 -12.99 -2.85 -5.69
C GLN A 40 -13.46 -2.11 -4.43
N SER A 41 -14.38 -2.70 -3.69
CA SER A 41 -14.96 -2.15 -2.48
C SER A 41 -14.25 -2.57 -1.20
N ALA A 42 -13.63 -3.77 -1.13
CA ALA A 42 -13.05 -4.29 0.11
C ALA A 42 -11.56 -4.63 -0.05
N VAL A 43 -10.68 -3.83 0.54
CA VAL A 43 -9.25 -4.10 0.65
C VAL A 43 -8.93 -4.39 2.12
N GLY A 44 -8.27 -5.52 2.40
CA GLY A 44 -7.92 -5.89 3.78
C GLY A 44 -9.12 -6.09 4.71
N GLY A 45 -10.28 -6.47 4.16
CA GLY A 45 -11.51 -6.68 4.95
C GLY A 45 -12.20 -5.42 5.41
N VAL A 46 -11.89 -4.26 4.83
CA VAL A 46 -12.57 -2.99 5.11
C VAL A 46 -13.18 -2.38 3.85
N LEU A 47 -14.31 -1.72 4.03
CA LEU A 47 -15.02 -0.95 3.02
C LEU A 47 -14.90 0.55 3.33
N VAL A 48 -14.96 1.37 2.30
CA VAL A 48 -15.10 2.82 2.45
C VAL A 48 -16.31 3.25 1.63
N ASP A 49 -17.24 3.91 2.28
CA ASP A 49 -18.45 4.42 1.63
C ASP A 49 -18.17 5.71 0.82
N ALA A 50 -19.22 6.25 0.20
CA ALA A 50 -19.12 7.46 -0.61
C ALA A 50 -18.70 8.70 0.19
N ASP A 51 -18.97 8.73 1.49
CA ASP A 51 -18.62 9.82 2.40
C ASP A 51 -17.20 9.66 2.99
N GLY A 52 -16.52 8.56 2.67
CA GLY A 52 -15.19 8.24 3.14
C GLY A 52 -15.17 7.57 4.53
N MET A 53 -16.30 7.06 5.01
CA MET A 53 -16.37 6.32 6.28
C MET A 53 -15.88 4.90 6.09
N LEU A 54 -14.87 4.52 6.88
CA LEU A 54 -14.32 3.18 6.92
C LEU A 54 -15.19 2.26 7.78
N THR A 55 -15.59 1.13 7.21
CA THR A 55 -16.37 0.10 7.89
C THR A 55 -15.78 -1.28 7.62
N ARG A 56 -16.16 -2.28 8.43
CA ARG A 56 -15.77 -3.66 8.16
C ARG A 56 -16.58 -4.22 7.00
N ALA A 57 -15.91 -4.92 6.07
CA ALA A 57 -16.57 -5.60 4.97
C ALA A 57 -17.47 -6.75 5.49
N THR A 58 -18.66 -6.87 4.93
CA THR A 58 -19.57 -7.98 5.19
C THR A 58 -19.39 -9.09 4.15
N LEU A 59 -19.79 -10.32 4.50
CA LEU A 59 -19.62 -11.49 3.63
C LEU A 59 -20.45 -11.45 2.32
N ASP A 60 -21.43 -10.55 2.20
CA ASP A 60 -22.32 -10.43 1.02
C ASP A 60 -21.62 -9.90 -0.25
N ASP A 61 -20.42 -9.32 -0.10
CA ASP A 61 -19.60 -8.91 -1.25
C ASP A 61 -18.93 -10.11 -1.96
N LEU A 62 -19.12 -11.32 -1.46
CA LEU A 62 -18.47 -12.55 -1.94
C LEU A 62 -18.96 -13.03 -3.32
N GLY A 63 -20.17 -12.66 -3.76
CA GLY A 63 -20.65 -13.03 -5.10
C GLY A 63 -19.81 -12.45 -6.23
N LYS A 64 -19.25 -11.25 -6.06
CA LYS A 64 -18.32 -10.60 -7.00
C LYS A 64 -16.92 -11.24 -6.98
N LEU A 65 -16.55 -11.87 -5.87
CA LEU A 65 -15.29 -12.59 -5.69
C LEU A 65 -15.18 -13.81 -6.61
N GLU A 66 -16.26 -14.51 -6.85
CA GLU A 66 -16.22 -15.72 -7.68
C GLU A 66 -15.97 -15.39 -9.15
N GLN A 67 -16.54 -14.31 -9.65
CA GLN A 67 -16.27 -13.81 -11.00
C GLN A 67 -14.81 -13.38 -11.14
N ALA A 68 -14.31 -12.56 -10.21
CA ALA A 68 -12.90 -12.12 -10.20
C ALA A 68 -11.92 -13.30 -10.09
N ARG A 69 -12.30 -14.37 -9.36
CA ARG A 69 -11.50 -15.60 -9.30
C ARG A 69 -11.33 -16.26 -10.65
N ARG A 70 -12.43 -16.41 -11.41
CA ARG A 70 -12.38 -17.04 -12.74
C ARG A 70 -11.54 -16.22 -13.71
N GLU A 71 -11.81 -14.92 -13.81
CA GLU A 71 -11.11 -14.02 -14.73
C GLU A 71 -9.59 -14.00 -14.51
N LEU A 72 -9.14 -14.10 -13.25
CA LEU A 72 -7.73 -14.10 -12.90
C LEU A 72 -7.03 -15.45 -13.02
N THR A 73 -7.71 -16.54 -12.68
CA THR A 73 -7.10 -17.87 -12.67
C THR A 73 -7.01 -18.46 -14.07
N ASP A 74 -8.03 -18.23 -14.90
CA ASP A 74 -8.07 -18.75 -16.28
C ASP A 74 -7.05 -18.03 -17.20
N ALA A 75 -6.62 -16.82 -16.83
CA ALA A 75 -5.71 -15.99 -17.61
C ALA A 75 -4.21 -16.18 -17.27
N ILE A 76 -3.84 -17.13 -16.39
CA ILE A 76 -2.43 -17.34 -16.02
C ILE A 76 -1.71 -18.09 -17.14
N PRO A 77 -0.66 -17.49 -17.77
CA PRO A 77 0.19 -18.16 -18.73
C PRO A 77 0.82 -19.45 -18.16
N GLU A 78 1.08 -20.43 -19.01
CA GLU A 78 1.53 -21.75 -18.56
C GLU A 78 2.92 -21.69 -17.89
N ASP A 79 3.80 -20.85 -18.38
CA ASP A 79 5.14 -20.59 -17.83
C ASP A 79 5.10 -19.95 -16.43
N LEU A 80 4.05 -19.21 -16.09
CA LEU A 80 3.84 -18.62 -14.75
C LEU A 80 3.12 -19.54 -13.77
N ARG A 81 2.75 -20.75 -14.17
CA ARG A 81 2.08 -21.71 -13.27
C ARG A 81 3.04 -22.42 -12.31
N GLN A 82 4.33 -22.35 -12.56
CA GLN A 82 5.35 -22.93 -11.70
C GLN A 82 5.93 -21.87 -10.75
N THR A 83 6.45 -22.34 -9.61
CA THR A 83 7.19 -21.48 -8.68
C THR A 83 8.53 -21.09 -9.29
N ASN A 84 8.84 -19.81 -9.33
CA ASN A 84 10.12 -19.28 -9.73
C ASN A 84 10.82 -18.64 -8.52
N GLN A 85 12.05 -19.05 -8.23
CA GLN A 85 12.82 -18.50 -7.10
C GLN A 85 13.37 -17.10 -7.40
N LEU A 86 13.51 -16.75 -8.66
CA LEU A 86 14.07 -15.48 -9.11
C LEU A 86 13.42 -15.02 -10.43
N LEU A 87 12.11 -14.76 -10.41
CA LEU A 87 11.45 -14.09 -11.52
C LEU A 87 12.08 -12.71 -11.70
N LYS A 88 12.43 -12.36 -12.93
CA LYS A 88 13.03 -11.08 -13.30
C LYS A 88 12.03 -10.26 -14.11
N ILE A 89 11.77 -9.02 -13.69
CA ILE A 89 10.86 -8.09 -14.35
C ILE A 89 11.66 -6.92 -14.86
N SER A 90 11.77 -6.81 -16.19
CA SER A 90 12.32 -5.67 -16.91
C SER A 90 11.37 -4.49 -16.80
N LEU A 91 11.79 -3.38 -16.20
CA LEU A 91 10.95 -2.18 -16.12
C LEU A 91 10.75 -1.55 -17.50
N ARG A 92 11.77 -1.55 -18.37
CA ARG A 92 11.65 -1.12 -19.76
C ARG A 92 10.68 -1.99 -20.53
N GLY A 93 10.87 -3.30 -20.48
CA GLY A 93 9.99 -4.26 -21.17
C GLY A 93 8.54 -4.18 -20.69
N LEU A 94 8.33 -3.97 -19.38
CA LEU A 94 7.00 -3.77 -18.78
C LEU A 94 6.35 -2.47 -19.29
N ASP A 95 7.11 -1.36 -19.31
CA ASP A 95 6.65 -0.08 -19.84
C ASP A 95 6.23 -0.18 -21.32
N GLU A 96 7.05 -0.85 -22.14
CA GLU A 96 6.76 -1.13 -23.55
C GLU A 96 5.55 -2.05 -23.73
N ALA A 97 5.39 -3.10 -22.89
CA ALA A 97 4.24 -4.00 -22.94
C ALA A 97 2.94 -3.25 -22.63
N ILE A 98 2.95 -2.39 -21.64
CA ILE A 98 1.83 -1.52 -21.30
C ILE A 98 1.51 -0.55 -22.43
N ALA A 99 2.53 0.05 -23.05
CA ALA A 99 2.35 0.94 -24.20
C ALA A 99 1.68 0.21 -25.38
N ARG A 100 2.10 -1.03 -25.67
CA ARG A 100 1.48 -1.87 -26.72
C ARG A 100 0.00 -2.15 -26.45
N CYS A 101 -0.38 -2.49 -25.21
CA CYS A 101 -1.78 -2.69 -24.85
C CYS A 101 -2.60 -1.41 -25.05
N ARG A 102 -2.07 -0.28 -24.58
CA ARG A 102 -2.72 1.04 -24.76
C ARG A 102 -2.92 1.37 -26.24
N ASP A 103 -1.88 1.21 -27.07
CA ASP A 103 -1.91 1.58 -28.49
C ASP A 103 -2.91 0.71 -29.30
N ARG A 104 -3.18 -0.52 -28.82
CA ARG A 104 -4.21 -1.42 -29.36
C ARG A 104 -5.59 -1.19 -28.77
N GLY A 105 -5.71 -0.38 -27.71
CA GLY A 105 -6.97 -0.23 -26.96
C GLY A 105 -7.38 -1.49 -26.19
N GLU A 106 -6.41 -2.36 -25.87
CA GLU A 106 -6.63 -3.61 -25.15
C GLU A 106 -6.47 -3.39 -23.63
N PRO A 107 -7.26 -4.09 -22.78
CA PRO A 107 -7.05 -4.07 -21.33
C PRO A 107 -5.71 -4.71 -20.99
N LEU A 108 -5.12 -4.28 -19.86
CA LEU A 108 -3.89 -4.90 -19.36
C LEU A 108 -4.17 -6.34 -18.92
N PRO A 109 -3.39 -7.32 -19.38
CA PRO A 109 -3.55 -8.71 -18.96
C PRO A 109 -3.21 -8.92 -17.49
N ALA A 110 -3.79 -9.96 -16.89
CA ALA A 110 -3.64 -10.27 -15.47
C ALA A 110 -2.16 -10.46 -15.06
N GLU A 111 -1.33 -11.00 -15.93
CA GLU A 111 0.11 -11.16 -15.67
C GLU A 111 0.84 -9.83 -15.47
N ILE A 112 0.48 -8.78 -16.22
CA ILE A 112 1.02 -7.43 -16.03
C ILE A 112 0.46 -6.83 -14.73
N LEU A 113 -0.83 -6.97 -14.46
CA LEU A 113 -1.47 -6.42 -13.28
C LEU A 113 -0.93 -7.04 -11.98
N CYS A 114 -0.57 -8.33 -12.02
CA CYS A 114 -0.02 -9.11 -10.90
C CYS A 114 1.51 -9.22 -10.94
N LEU A 115 2.20 -8.45 -11.78
CA LEU A 115 3.66 -8.46 -11.94
C LEU A 115 4.24 -9.88 -12.03
N GLY A 116 3.63 -10.75 -12.88
CA GLY A 116 4.04 -12.12 -13.07
C GLY A 116 3.92 -13.03 -11.84
N GLY A 117 3.20 -12.60 -10.81
CA GLY A 117 3.09 -13.32 -9.54
C GLY A 117 4.24 -13.06 -8.56
N LEU A 118 5.04 -12.01 -8.78
CA LEU A 118 6.13 -11.61 -7.89
C LEU A 118 5.60 -11.34 -6.48
N GLN A 119 6.24 -11.91 -5.44
CA GLN A 119 5.80 -11.83 -4.04
C GLN A 119 6.67 -10.95 -3.16
N LYS A 120 7.88 -10.64 -3.63
CA LYS A 120 8.88 -9.82 -2.93
C LYS A 120 9.89 -9.29 -3.93
N ILE A 121 10.40 -8.08 -3.69
CA ILE A 121 11.57 -7.58 -4.41
C ILE A 121 12.80 -7.93 -3.57
N ARG A 122 13.64 -8.82 -4.10
CA ARG A 122 14.91 -9.20 -3.48
C ARG A 122 16.08 -8.46 -4.10
N TYR A 123 16.08 -8.31 -5.43
CA TYR A 123 17.16 -7.66 -6.15
C TYR A 123 16.66 -6.55 -7.04
N VAL A 124 17.51 -5.54 -7.21
CA VAL A 124 17.39 -4.51 -8.26
C VAL A 124 18.68 -4.54 -9.05
N PHE A 125 18.60 -4.89 -10.34
CA PHE A 125 19.72 -4.94 -11.25
C PHE A 125 19.64 -3.82 -12.27
N VAL A 126 20.81 -3.32 -12.69
CA VAL A 126 20.93 -2.29 -13.72
C VAL A 126 21.78 -2.85 -14.85
N TYR A 127 21.26 -2.79 -16.06
CA TYR A 127 21.92 -3.25 -17.31
C TYR A 127 22.04 -2.06 -18.27
N PRO A 128 23.12 -1.26 -18.19
CA PRO A 128 23.29 -0.08 -19.04
C PRO A 128 23.33 -0.43 -20.52
N ASP A 129 23.99 -1.54 -20.89
CA ASP A 129 24.10 -2.00 -22.27
C ASP A 129 22.76 -2.42 -22.90
N GLU A 130 21.77 -2.73 -22.05
CA GLU A 130 20.41 -3.10 -22.44
C GLU A 130 19.40 -1.96 -22.22
N ASN A 131 19.84 -0.82 -21.69
CA ASN A 131 18.98 0.28 -21.28
C ASN A 131 17.84 -0.19 -20.35
N ASP A 132 18.18 -0.94 -19.29
CA ASP A 132 17.15 -1.58 -18.46
C ASP A 132 17.47 -1.57 -16.96
N VAL A 133 16.41 -1.50 -16.15
CA VAL A 133 16.42 -1.76 -14.71
C VAL A 133 15.47 -2.92 -14.44
N VAL A 134 15.93 -3.91 -13.70
CA VAL A 134 15.24 -5.16 -13.46
C VAL A 134 14.95 -5.33 -11.98
N LEU A 135 13.68 -5.61 -11.64
CA LEU A 135 13.27 -6.05 -10.31
C LEU A 135 13.24 -7.58 -10.31
N ALA A 136 13.83 -8.21 -9.30
CA ALA A 136 13.85 -9.66 -9.24
C ALA A 136 13.52 -10.20 -7.84
N GLY A 137 12.86 -11.36 -7.80
CA GLY A 137 12.49 -12.03 -6.56
C GLY A 137 11.64 -13.28 -6.76
N PRO A 138 11.20 -13.91 -5.66
CA PRO A 138 10.38 -15.11 -5.73
C PRO A 138 8.98 -14.81 -6.28
N ALA A 139 8.49 -15.70 -7.14
CA ALA A 139 7.18 -15.61 -7.76
C ALA A 139 6.53 -16.98 -7.88
N GLU A 140 5.22 -16.99 -8.02
CA GLU A 140 4.43 -18.18 -8.31
C GLU A 140 3.08 -17.81 -8.95
N ALA A 141 2.36 -18.78 -9.45
CA ALA A 141 0.98 -18.62 -9.87
C ALA A 141 0.14 -17.99 -8.75
N TRP A 142 -0.90 -17.26 -9.10
CA TRP A 142 -1.74 -16.55 -8.14
C TRP A 142 -3.19 -17.03 -8.17
N LYS A 143 -3.90 -16.73 -7.10
CA LYS A 143 -5.33 -16.93 -6.95
C LYS A 143 -5.94 -15.83 -6.10
N VAL A 144 -7.25 -15.63 -6.21
CA VAL A 144 -7.98 -14.78 -5.28
C VAL A 144 -8.40 -15.63 -4.07
N ASN A 145 -8.01 -15.24 -2.87
CA ASN A 145 -8.38 -15.95 -1.65
C ASN A 145 -9.81 -15.62 -1.19
N ARG A 146 -10.22 -16.15 -0.03
CA ARG A 146 -11.58 -15.94 0.51
C ARG A 146 -11.82 -14.49 0.95
N GLN A 147 -10.77 -13.72 1.26
CA GLN A 147 -10.86 -12.31 1.64
C GLN A 147 -10.76 -11.36 0.42
N GLY A 148 -10.66 -11.87 -0.81
CA GLY A 148 -10.56 -11.06 -2.02
C GLY A 148 -9.15 -10.58 -2.36
N ALA A 149 -8.14 -10.99 -1.60
CA ALA A 149 -6.74 -10.66 -1.89
C ALA A 149 -6.16 -11.59 -2.95
N ILE A 150 -5.29 -11.04 -3.81
CA ILE A 150 -4.53 -11.81 -4.80
C ILE A 150 -3.28 -12.35 -4.10
N VAL A 151 -3.21 -13.66 -3.99
CA VAL A 151 -2.15 -14.35 -3.25
C VAL A 151 -1.56 -15.48 -4.10
N GLY A 152 -0.33 -15.87 -3.79
CA GLY A 152 0.29 -17.04 -4.40
C GLY A 152 -0.52 -18.30 -4.21
N ALA A 153 -0.58 -19.12 -5.24
CA ALA A 153 -1.38 -20.33 -5.25
C ALA A 153 -0.91 -21.37 -4.23
N THR A 154 0.40 -21.46 -4.02
CA THR A 154 1.07 -22.40 -3.12
C THR A 154 1.31 -21.82 -1.74
N THR A 155 2.00 -20.66 -1.68
CA THR A 155 2.44 -20.07 -0.40
C THR A 155 1.34 -19.29 0.31
N GLY A 156 0.32 -18.80 -0.41
CA GLY A 156 -0.68 -17.88 0.14
C GLY A 156 -0.18 -16.47 0.41
N ARG A 157 1.07 -16.14 0.07
CA ARG A 157 1.64 -14.80 0.21
C ARG A 157 1.04 -13.85 -0.83
N PRO A 158 0.67 -12.61 -0.47
CA PRO A 158 0.20 -11.63 -1.46
C PRO A 158 1.23 -11.38 -2.55
N VAL A 159 0.75 -11.24 -3.80
CA VAL A 159 1.58 -10.83 -4.93
C VAL A 159 1.68 -9.31 -4.99
N LEU A 160 2.76 -8.80 -5.62
CA LEU A 160 2.89 -7.38 -5.90
C LEU A 160 1.95 -6.98 -7.04
N LEU A 161 1.39 -5.79 -6.95
CA LEU A 161 0.47 -5.26 -7.95
C LEU A 161 1.10 -4.11 -8.74
N LEU A 162 0.78 -4.03 -10.02
CA LEU A 162 1.20 -2.95 -10.91
C LEU A 162 0.77 -1.57 -10.37
N ASP A 163 -0.46 -1.45 -9.85
CA ASP A 163 -0.98 -0.20 -9.28
C ASP A 163 -0.11 0.31 -8.13
N ASP A 164 0.34 -0.59 -7.26
CA ASP A 164 1.19 -0.23 -6.12
C ASP A 164 2.62 0.09 -6.57
N LEU A 165 3.15 -0.60 -7.58
CA LEU A 165 4.45 -0.29 -8.19
C LEU A 165 4.44 1.11 -8.81
N VAL A 166 3.44 1.41 -9.62
CA VAL A 166 3.27 2.73 -10.27
C VAL A 166 3.14 3.83 -9.21
N THR A 167 2.35 3.59 -8.17
CA THR A 167 2.18 4.51 -7.05
C THR A 167 3.51 4.78 -6.34
N ALA A 168 4.28 3.75 -6.02
CA ALA A 168 5.57 3.87 -5.34
C ALA A 168 6.64 4.57 -6.20
N LEU A 169 6.76 4.22 -7.50
CA LEU A 169 7.68 4.86 -8.43
C LEU A 169 7.40 6.36 -8.57
N ARG A 170 6.13 6.74 -8.74
CA ARG A 170 5.72 8.15 -8.85
C ARG A 170 5.95 8.92 -7.55
N ALA A 171 5.68 8.31 -6.40
CA ALA A 171 5.93 8.91 -5.09
C ALA A 171 7.42 9.15 -4.86
N ALA A 172 8.29 8.21 -5.23
CA ALA A 172 9.74 8.36 -5.09
C ALA A 172 10.36 9.36 -6.06
N ASN A 173 9.76 9.56 -7.24
CA ASN A 173 10.23 10.50 -8.26
C ASN A 173 9.72 11.95 -8.05
N GLY A 174 9.00 12.21 -6.98
CA GLY A 174 8.57 13.56 -6.62
C GLY A 174 9.75 14.49 -6.31
N SER A 175 9.54 15.82 -6.44
CA SER A 175 10.56 16.84 -6.18
C SER A 175 11.05 16.89 -4.73
N VAL A 176 10.30 16.29 -3.81
CA VAL A 176 10.61 16.25 -2.37
C VAL A 176 10.59 14.80 -1.91
N ARG A 177 11.63 14.42 -1.17
CA ARG A 177 11.69 13.10 -0.49
C ARG A 177 10.64 13.06 0.61
N THR A 178 9.52 12.39 0.34
CA THR A 178 8.38 12.36 1.25
C THR A 178 8.34 11.03 1.99
N VAL A 179 8.00 11.08 3.27
CA VAL A 179 7.60 9.89 4.05
C VAL A 179 6.18 9.51 3.64
N ILE A 180 5.97 8.24 3.36
CA ILE A 180 4.65 7.70 3.08
C ILE A 180 4.02 7.30 4.42
N SER A 181 2.86 7.84 4.75
CA SER A 181 2.22 7.49 6.02
C SER A 181 0.70 7.52 5.95
N CYS A 182 0.07 6.81 6.88
CA CYS A 182 -1.32 7.03 7.24
C CYS A 182 -1.48 7.06 8.76
N SER A 183 -2.52 7.71 9.24
CA SER A 183 -2.91 7.63 10.65
C SER A 183 -4.43 7.58 10.81
N ILE A 184 -4.89 6.95 11.89
CA ILE A 184 -6.26 6.99 12.38
C ILE A 184 -6.21 7.57 13.79
N ASP A 185 -6.61 8.83 13.93
CA ASP A 185 -6.45 9.59 15.16
C ASP A 185 -7.75 10.31 15.56
N PRO A 186 -8.04 10.46 16.87
CA PRO A 186 -9.10 11.33 17.33
C PRO A 186 -8.84 12.78 16.91
N THR A 187 -9.90 13.48 16.50
CA THR A 187 -9.83 14.91 16.17
C THR A 187 -9.50 15.75 17.39
N ALA A 188 -8.87 16.92 17.18
CA ALA A 188 -8.57 17.86 18.26
C ALA A 188 -9.86 18.29 19.00
N ASP A 189 -10.97 18.48 18.28
CA ASP A 189 -12.27 18.81 18.87
C ASP A 189 -12.84 17.67 19.70
N GLY A 190 -12.74 16.43 19.22
CA GLY A 190 -13.12 15.24 19.97
C GLY A 190 -12.34 15.11 21.28
N LEU A 191 -11.02 15.35 21.23
CA LEU A 191 -10.16 15.33 22.40
C LEU A 191 -10.55 16.40 23.43
N ARG A 192 -10.86 17.64 22.97
CA ARG A 192 -11.34 18.72 23.85
C ARG A 192 -12.68 18.38 24.51
N ARG A 193 -13.65 17.86 23.72
CA ARG A 193 -14.95 17.41 24.27
C ARG A 193 -14.77 16.33 25.32
N TRP A 194 -13.92 15.33 25.03
CA TRP A 194 -13.62 14.26 26.00
C TRP A 194 -12.94 14.80 27.26
N ALA A 195 -11.95 15.70 27.14
CA ALA A 195 -11.27 16.29 28.28
C ALA A 195 -12.25 17.06 29.22
N SER A 196 -13.14 17.87 28.62
CA SER A 196 -14.17 18.61 29.38
C SER A 196 -15.17 17.67 30.05
N PHE A 197 -15.64 16.66 29.32
CA PHE A 197 -16.58 15.68 29.87
C PHE A 197 -15.98 14.90 31.04
N ARG A 198 -14.71 14.49 30.91
CA ARG A 198 -14.00 13.72 31.95
C ARG A 198 -13.87 14.45 33.27
N GLN A 199 -13.76 15.80 33.26
CA GLN A 199 -13.68 16.61 34.49
C GLN A 199 -14.95 16.53 35.32
N GLY A 200 -16.13 16.29 34.71
CA GLY A 200 -17.41 16.13 35.35
C GLY A 200 -17.78 14.69 35.76
N LEU A 201 -16.91 13.69 35.47
CA LEU A 201 -17.20 12.30 35.77
C LEU A 201 -17.18 12.04 37.27
N ARG A 202 -18.26 11.43 37.80
CA ARG A 202 -18.31 10.98 39.20
C ARG A 202 -17.51 9.69 39.37
N PRO A 203 -16.80 9.51 40.51
CA PRO A 203 -16.17 8.24 40.86
C PRO A 203 -17.24 7.12 40.96
N GLY A 204 -16.84 5.88 40.53
CA GLY A 204 -17.71 4.71 40.69
C GLY A 204 -18.68 4.46 39.52
N LEU A 205 -18.61 5.21 38.43
CA LEU A 205 -19.35 4.88 37.20
C LEU A 205 -18.90 3.54 36.63
N ASP A 206 -19.85 2.81 36.07
CA ASP A 206 -19.54 1.60 35.31
C ASP A 206 -18.58 1.89 34.15
N PRO A 207 -17.50 1.13 34.04
CA PRO A 207 -16.46 1.37 33.05
C PRO A 207 -16.95 1.31 31.61
N GLN A 208 -17.93 0.45 31.30
CA GLN A 208 -18.52 0.36 29.98
C GLN A 208 -19.27 1.63 29.60
N THR A 209 -19.99 2.21 30.58
CA THR A 209 -20.67 3.51 30.45
C THR A 209 -19.67 4.62 30.15
N VAL A 210 -18.49 4.60 30.81
CA VAL A 210 -17.41 5.56 30.55
C VAL A 210 -16.83 5.36 29.13
N ALA A 211 -16.64 4.13 28.66
CA ALA A 211 -16.17 3.84 27.31
C ALA A 211 -17.15 4.36 26.25
N MET A 212 -18.43 4.06 26.37
CA MET A 212 -19.46 4.58 25.45
C MET A 212 -19.55 6.11 25.46
N ALA A 213 -19.36 6.74 26.61
CA ALA A 213 -19.28 8.19 26.69
C ALA A 213 -18.02 8.73 25.99
N MET A 214 -16.88 8.06 26.15
CA MET A 214 -15.65 8.41 25.47
C MET A 214 -15.82 8.35 23.94
N GLU A 215 -16.38 7.26 23.40
CA GLU A 215 -16.68 7.12 21.97
C GLU A 215 -17.55 8.27 21.45
N ARG A 216 -18.63 8.59 22.19
CA ARG A 216 -19.55 9.67 21.83
C ARG A 216 -18.88 11.04 21.85
N GLN A 217 -18.04 11.33 22.85
CA GLN A 217 -17.35 12.62 22.96
C GLN A 217 -16.24 12.77 21.93
N LEU A 218 -15.51 11.72 21.66
CA LEU A 218 -14.48 11.72 20.62
C LEU A 218 -15.10 11.93 19.23
N GLY A 219 -16.26 11.33 18.96
CA GLY A 219 -16.84 11.27 17.63
C GLY A 219 -15.99 10.40 16.68
N PRO A 220 -16.17 10.49 15.37
CA PRO A 220 -15.33 9.77 14.41
C PRO A 220 -13.86 10.18 14.52
N GLN A 221 -12.96 9.21 14.38
CA GLN A 221 -11.53 9.45 14.20
C GLN A 221 -11.28 9.87 12.76
N GLU A 222 -10.34 10.77 12.57
CA GLU A 222 -9.89 11.22 11.26
C GLU A 222 -8.81 10.28 10.70
N ILE A 223 -8.91 10.01 9.41
CA ILE A 223 -7.91 9.23 8.67
C ILE A 223 -7.14 10.20 7.79
N SER A 224 -5.81 10.24 7.95
CA SER A 224 -4.92 10.99 7.09
C SER A 224 -4.01 10.06 6.29
N VAL A 225 -3.69 10.43 5.05
CA VAL A 225 -2.73 9.74 4.20
C VAL A 225 -1.79 10.78 3.61
N THR A 226 -0.49 10.49 3.59
CA THR A 226 0.53 11.35 2.97
C THR A 226 1.50 10.55 2.12
N GLY A 227 2.12 11.19 1.16
CA GLY A 227 3.17 10.63 0.31
C GLY A 227 2.65 9.79 -0.88
N VAL A 228 1.39 9.38 -0.87
CA VAL A 228 0.71 8.68 -1.98
C VAL A 228 -0.72 9.23 -2.14
N PRO A 229 -1.37 9.05 -3.31
CA PRO A 229 -2.76 9.46 -3.48
C PRO A 229 -3.70 8.72 -2.51
N GLU A 230 -4.55 9.45 -1.80
CA GLU A 230 -5.52 8.89 -0.83
C GLU A 230 -6.48 7.87 -1.45
N SER A 231 -6.77 8.01 -2.74
CA SER A 231 -7.65 7.12 -3.51
C SER A 231 -6.93 5.89 -4.09
N SER A 232 -5.62 5.72 -3.85
CA SER A 232 -4.86 4.58 -4.37
C SER A 232 -5.13 3.28 -3.60
N HIS A 233 -4.92 2.14 -4.26
CA HIS A 233 -4.92 0.83 -3.59
C HIS A 233 -3.86 0.80 -2.48
N TYR A 234 -2.68 1.36 -2.71
CA TYR A 234 -1.60 1.50 -1.74
C TYR A 234 -2.06 2.17 -0.43
N ALA A 235 -2.73 3.33 -0.53
CA ALA A 235 -3.28 4.03 0.62
C ALA A 235 -4.31 3.18 1.37
N ARG A 236 -5.17 2.48 0.62
CA ARG A 236 -6.19 1.60 1.20
C ARG A 236 -5.57 0.45 1.98
N VAL A 237 -4.49 -0.16 1.50
CA VAL A 237 -3.74 -1.21 2.20
C VAL A 237 -3.18 -0.69 3.52
N MET A 238 -2.53 0.49 3.51
CA MET A 238 -1.99 1.09 4.74
C MET A 238 -3.08 1.32 5.78
N VAL A 239 -4.19 1.94 5.40
CA VAL A 239 -5.30 2.25 6.33
C VAL A 239 -5.96 0.97 6.84
N ALA A 240 -6.14 -0.04 5.99
CA ALA A 240 -6.70 -1.33 6.41
C ALA A 240 -5.78 -2.07 7.40
N ALA A 241 -4.47 -2.06 7.15
CA ALA A 241 -3.49 -2.69 8.06
C ALA A 241 -3.44 -1.97 9.41
N ASP A 242 -3.48 -0.63 9.43
CA ASP A 242 -3.57 0.16 10.66
C ASP A 242 -4.85 -0.16 11.45
N TYR A 243 -5.99 -0.17 10.77
CA TYR A 243 -7.28 -0.51 11.40
C TYR A 243 -7.26 -1.91 12.01
N ARG A 244 -6.72 -2.91 11.28
CA ARG A 244 -6.59 -4.30 11.77
C ARG A 244 -5.62 -4.40 12.94
N MET A 245 -4.46 -3.75 12.86
CA MET A 245 -3.49 -3.69 13.95
C MET A 245 -4.15 -3.18 15.24
N LYS A 246 -4.87 -2.05 15.16
CA LYS A 246 -5.56 -1.46 16.30
C LYS A 246 -6.68 -2.34 16.83
N SER A 247 -7.45 -2.99 15.94
CA SER A 247 -8.50 -3.92 16.35
C SER A 247 -7.96 -5.11 17.15
N ILE A 248 -6.82 -5.67 16.73
CA ILE A 248 -6.13 -6.75 17.46
C ILE A 248 -5.53 -6.22 18.76
N GLY A 249 -4.79 -5.12 18.72
CA GLY A 249 -4.14 -4.53 19.90
C GLY A 249 -5.11 -4.12 20.99
N MET A 250 -6.27 -3.58 20.61
CA MET A 250 -7.34 -3.20 21.54
C MET A 250 -8.21 -4.39 21.99
N GLY A 251 -8.02 -5.58 21.41
CA GLY A 251 -8.82 -6.77 21.74
C GLY A 251 -10.25 -6.73 21.23
N PHE A 252 -10.53 -5.92 20.20
CA PHE A 252 -11.83 -5.92 19.51
C PHE A 252 -12.00 -7.16 18.62
N GLU A 253 -10.88 -7.72 18.20
CA GLU A 253 -10.80 -8.94 17.40
C GLU A 253 -9.62 -9.78 17.88
N PRO A 254 -9.74 -11.11 17.91
CA PRO A 254 -8.59 -11.97 18.18
C PRO A 254 -7.59 -11.88 17.02
N ALA A 255 -6.30 -11.99 17.34
CA ALA A 255 -5.29 -12.17 16.29
C ALA A 255 -5.58 -13.47 15.51
N PRO A 256 -5.40 -13.49 14.18
CA PRO A 256 -5.64 -14.70 13.36
C PRO A 256 -4.57 -15.78 13.55
N ILE A 257 -3.61 -15.56 14.45
CA ILE A 257 -2.52 -16.48 14.80
C ILE A 257 -2.51 -16.76 16.30
N PRO A 258 -2.10 -17.96 16.74
CA PRO A 258 -1.95 -18.25 18.16
C PRO A 258 -0.76 -17.48 18.75
N GLY A 259 -0.83 -17.19 20.04
CA GLY A 259 0.28 -16.61 20.79
C GLY A 259 0.48 -15.09 20.64
N LEU A 260 -0.40 -14.38 19.93
CA LEU A 260 -0.44 -12.93 19.88
C LEU A 260 -1.68 -12.44 20.67
N PRO A 261 -1.55 -12.12 21.98
CA PRO A 261 -2.64 -11.57 22.78
C PRO A 261 -2.93 -10.11 22.38
N SER A 262 -4.03 -9.54 22.87
CA SER A 262 -4.20 -8.09 22.77
C SER A 262 -3.24 -7.35 23.72
N ALA A 263 -2.94 -6.08 23.41
CA ALA A 263 -2.19 -5.23 24.33
C ALA A 263 -2.95 -5.03 25.65
N MET A 264 -4.29 -5.05 25.60
CA MET A 264 -5.16 -4.93 26.77
C MET A 264 -5.01 -6.10 27.75
N ASP A 265 -4.74 -7.30 27.25
CA ASP A 265 -4.47 -8.48 28.09
C ASP A 265 -3.11 -8.40 28.81
N LEU A 266 -2.17 -7.67 28.24
CA LEU A 266 -0.83 -7.49 28.82
C LEU A 266 -0.74 -6.39 29.87
N VAL A 267 -1.79 -5.56 30.06
CA VAL A 267 -1.79 -4.49 31.06
C VAL A 267 -1.79 -5.08 32.47
N PRO A 268 -0.73 -4.85 33.29
CA PRO A 268 -0.63 -5.44 34.62
C PRO A 268 -1.71 -4.92 35.57
N SER A 269 -2.24 -5.78 36.43
CA SER A 269 -3.26 -5.40 37.41
C SER A 269 -2.85 -4.29 38.40
N ARG A 270 -1.56 -4.03 38.56
CA ARG A 270 -0.97 -3.01 39.44
C ARG A 270 -0.44 -1.76 38.72
N SER A 271 -0.59 -1.64 37.38
CA SER A 271 -0.09 -0.49 36.63
C SER A 271 -0.76 0.82 37.06
N ARG A 272 0.04 1.83 37.39
CA ARG A 272 -0.41 3.21 37.63
C ARG A 272 -0.26 4.08 36.37
N ALA A 273 0.05 3.48 35.20
CA ALA A 273 0.27 4.21 33.97
C ALA A 273 -0.94 5.08 33.61
N ALA A 274 -0.70 6.34 33.37
CA ALA A 274 -1.71 7.36 33.16
C ALA A 274 -2.13 7.50 31.67
N ALA A 275 -1.47 6.80 30.75
CA ALA A 275 -1.75 6.90 29.33
C ALA A 275 -3.11 6.28 28.99
N ASN A 276 -4.01 7.12 28.46
CA ASN A 276 -5.34 6.69 28.02
C ASN A 276 -5.38 6.45 26.50
N MET A 277 -4.27 6.73 25.79
CA MET A 277 -4.17 6.66 24.35
C MET A 277 -2.86 5.97 23.97
N PRO A 278 -2.85 4.63 23.88
CA PRO A 278 -1.70 3.93 23.28
C PRO A 278 -1.60 4.34 21.80
N ARG A 279 -0.41 4.69 21.41
CA ARG A 279 -0.06 4.96 20.01
C ARG A 279 0.75 3.80 19.48
N TRP A 280 0.28 3.21 18.40
CA TRP A 280 0.98 2.14 17.70
C TRP A 280 1.10 2.47 16.23
N TRP A 281 2.22 2.11 15.62
CA TRP A 281 2.36 2.21 14.18
C TRP A 281 3.24 1.09 13.63
N LEU A 282 3.01 0.78 12.35
CA LEU A 282 3.79 -0.18 11.60
C LEU A 282 4.84 0.57 10.78
N ALA A 283 6.08 0.10 10.85
CA ALA A 283 7.23 0.68 10.17
C ALA A 283 8.04 -0.40 9.47
N PRO A 284 8.80 -0.06 8.40
CA PRO A 284 9.69 -0.99 7.74
C PRO A 284 10.79 -1.49 8.69
N ASP A 285 11.15 -2.77 8.54
CA ASP A 285 12.25 -3.42 9.27
C ASP A 285 13.18 -4.12 8.28
N TYR A 286 14.19 -3.38 7.83
CA TYR A 286 15.14 -3.84 6.82
C TYR A 286 16.55 -3.84 7.38
N GLU A 287 17.34 -4.82 6.97
CA GLU A 287 18.79 -4.79 7.14
C GLU A 287 19.41 -3.79 6.17
N PRO A 288 20.67 -3.34 6.41
CA PRO A 288 21.40 -2.55 5.42
C PRO A 288 21.38 -3.23 4.05
N LEU A 289 21.12 -2.47 2.99
CA LEU A 289 21.12 -3.01 1.64
C LEU A 289 22.51 -3.52 1.27
N LEU A 290 22.60 -4.50 0.38
CA LEU A 290 23.88 -4.84 -0.25
C LEU A 290 23.95 -4.23 -1.64
N ARG A 291 25.14 -3.79 -2.04
CA ARG A 291 25.43 -3.35 -3.42
C ARG A 291 26.74 -3.92 -3.92
N ASP A 292 26.90 -4.08 -5.24
CA ASP A 292 28.20 -4.32 -5.83
C ASP A 292 29.05 -3.03 -5.86
N ALA A 293 30.32 -3.16 -6.20
CA ALA A 293 31.25 -2.03 -6.25
C ALA A 293 30.83 -0.95 -7.27
N GLU A 294 30.18 -1.35 -8.36
CA GLU A 294 29.75 -0.47 -9.46
C GLU A 294 28.39 0.20 -9.18
N GLY A 295 27.64 -0.28 -8.18
CA GLY A 295 26.30 0.18 -7.88
C GLY A 295 25.29 -0.17 -8.97
N LEU A 296 25.49 -1.32 -9.63
CA LEU A 296 24.63 -1.87 -10.68
C LEU A 296 23.82 -3.09 -10.21
N SER A 297 24.14 -3.61 -9.03
CA SER A 297 23.45 -4.74 -8.42
C SER A 297 23.17 -4.44 -6.96
N TRP A 298 21.93 -4.63 -6.55
CA TRP A 298 21.45 -4.33 -5.19
C TRP A 298 20.63 -5.48 -4.65
N GLU A 299 20.85 -5.85 -3.38
CA GLU A 299 20.01 -6.80 -2.64
C GLU A 299 19.27 -6.09 -1.51
N ILE A 300 17.95 -6.23 -1.48
CA ILE A 300 17.07 -5.76 -0.43
C ILE A 300 16.91 -6.91 0.57
N ARG A 301 17.54 -6.78 1.73
CA ARG A 301 17.57 -7.81 2.79
C ARG A 301 16.57 -7.51 3.91
N GLY A 302 16.19 -8.55 4.63
CA GLY A 302 15.14 -8.45 5.65
C GLY A 302 13.78 -8.32 4.98
N GLY A 303 13.20 -7.14 5.01
CA GLY A 303 11.90 -6.86 4.38
C GLY A 303 10.77 -7.42 5.22
N SER A 304 10.81 -7.14 6.51
CA SER A 304 9.73 -7.36 7.46
C SER A 304 9.13 -6.01 7.87
N VAL A 305 8.17 -6.07 8.75
CA VAL A 305 7.50 -4.93 9.32
C VAL A 305 7.60 -5.01 10.83
N LYS A 306 8.00 -3.92 11.47
CA LYS A 306 8.00 -3.82 12.93
C LYS A 306 6.84 -2.98 13.42
N ALA A 307 6.25 -3.40 14.53
CA ALA A 307 5.32 -2.61 15.28
C ALA A 307 6.08 -1.74 16.28
N MET A 308 5.74 -0.48 16.32
CA MET A 308 6.29 0.53 17.23
C MET A 308 5.21 0.96 18.22
N ALA A 309 5.61 1.38 19.40
CA ALA A 309 4.69 1.84 20.43
C ALA A 309 5.16 3.12 21.11
N GLU A 310 4.23 3.98 21.46
CA GLU A 310 4.43 5.18 22.27
C GLU A 310 3.20 5.42 23.16
N SER A 311 3.36 6.13 24.25
CA SER A 311 2.26 6.52 25.12
C SER A 311 2.01 8.01 24.97
N ASP A 312 0.82 8.37 24.51
CA ASP A 312 0.36 9.74 24.45
C ASP A 312 -0.47 10.11 25.66
N PHE A 313 -0.33 11.35 26.11
CA PHE A 313 -1.06 11.91 27.22
C PHE A 313 -1.94 13.07 26.76
N LEU A 314 -3.12 13.17 27.35
CA LEU A 314 -3.97 14.34 27.21
C LEU A 314 -3.78 15.25 28.43
N ASP A 315 -3.44 16.51 28.21
CA ASP A 315 -3.47 17.51 29.27
C ASP A 315 -4.91 17.89 29.67
N GLY A 316 -5.03 18.79 30.64
CA GLY A 316 -6.35 19.21 31.14
C GLY A 316 -7.21 19.94 30.10
N ALA A 317 -6.60 20.51 29.07
CA ALA A 317 -7.25 21.21 27.97
C ALA A 317 -7.59 20.28 26.77
N GLY A 318 -7.21 19.00 26.82
CA GLY A 318 -7.40 18.04 25.73
C GLY A 318 -6.32 18.09 24.66
N SER A 319 -5.21 18.80 24.89
CA SER A 319 -4.09 18.81 23.97
C SER A 319 -3.27 17.53 24.14
N ARG A 320 -2.89 16.92 23.01
CA ARG A 320 -2.11 15.68 22.97
C ARG A 320 -0.62 15.99 23.13
N ARG A 321 0.05 15.24 24.01
CA ARG A 321 1.49 15.33 24.25
C ARG A 321 2.12 13.96 24.04
N HIS A 322 3.15 13.91 23.21
CA HIS A 322 3.97 12.72 22.99
C HIS A 322 4.95 12.54 24.14
N SER A 323 5.08 11.29 24.62
CA SER A 323 5.98 10.97 25.74
C SER A 323 7.37 10.54 25.29
N GLY A 324 7.54 10.14 24.05
CA GLY A 324 8.76 9.52 23.53
C GLY A 324 9.04 8.13 24.12
N LYS A 325 8.11 7.56 24.91
CA LYS A 325 8.26 6.26 25.57
C LYS A 325 6.95 5.48 25.52
N ALA A 326 7.04 4.16 25.35
CA ALA A 326 5.91 3.28 25.48
C ALA A 326 5.72 2.84 26.94
N ASP A 327 4.47 2.58 27.35
CA ASP A 327 4.25 1.79 28.54
C ASP A 327 4.67 0.33 28.31
N PRO A 328 5.05 -0.43 29.39
CA PRO A 328 5.59 -1.77 29.23
C PRO A 328 4.66 -2.77 28.54
N ALA A 329 3.34 -2.62 28.66
CA ALA A 329 2.38 -3.52 28.03
C ALA A 329 2.31 -3.26 26.50
N SER A 330 2.24 -1.99 26.10
CA SER A 330 2.26 -1.57 24.69
C SER A 330 3.59 -1.97 24.01
N GLN A 331 4.71 -1.76 24.70
CA GLN A 331 6.02 -2.15 24.15
C GLN A 331 6.12 -3.67 23.98
N ARG A 332 5.70 -4.44 24.99
CA ARG A 332 5.71 -5.90 24.91
C ARG A 332 4.80 -6.40 23.78
N TRP A 333 3.65 -5.80 23.62
CA TRP A 333 2.74 -6.15 22.53
C TRP A 333 3.35 -5.85 21.16
N ALA A 334 3.94 -4.66 20.99
CA ALA A 334 4.63 -4.29 19.76
C ALA A 334 5.77 -5.26 19.41
N ASN A 335 6.57 -5.67 20.42
CA ASN A 335 7.64 -6.65 20.22
C ASN A 335 7.06 -8.00 19.75
N LEU A 336 6.01 -8.52 20.41
CA LEU A 336 5.35 -9.77 20.02
C LEU A 336 4.76 -9.68 18.61
N MET A 337 4.14 -8.57 18.23
CA MET A 337 3.62 -8.36 16.90
C MET A 337 4.72 -8.36 15.84
N THR A 338 5.87 -7.74 16.16
CA THR A 338 7.06 -7.75 15.28
C THR A 338 7.60 -9.16 15.10
N GLU A 339 7.82 -9.90 16.20
CA GLU A 339 8.32 -11.28 16.19
C GLU A 339 7.41 -12.24 15.40
N ARG A 340 6.11 -12.00 15.41
CA ARG A 340 5.11 -12.84 14.77
C ARG A 340 4.57 -12.28 13.45
N TYR A 341 5.21 -11.22 12.90
CA TYR A 341 4.67 -10.53 11.73
C TYR A 341 4.57 -11.42 10.49
N ASP A 342 5.52 -12.30 10.26
CA ASP A 342 5.49 -13.20 9.10
C ASP A 342 4.32 -14.20 9.19
N ASP A 343 4.05 -14.75 10.36
CA ASP A 343 2.88 -15.62 10.58
C ASP A 343 1.58 -14.84 10.40
N LEU A 344 1.54 -13.62 10.91
CA LEU A 344 0.39 -12.71 10.78
C LEU A 344 0.12 -12.36 9.32
N ALA A 345 1.17 -12.07 8.54
CA ALA A 345 1.08 -11.74 7.12
C ALA A 345 0.59 -12.91 6.25
N LEU A 346 0.84 -14.15 6.68
CA LEU A 346 0.30 -15.34 6.04
C LEU A 346 -1.18 -15.58 6.41
N ALA A 347 -1.54 -15.34 7.66
CA ALA A 347 -2.89 -15.58 8.16
C ALA A 347 -3.90 -14.49 7.75
N ASP A 348 -3.43 -13.24 7.66
CA ASP A 348 -4.22 -12.08 7.22
C ASP A 348 -3.47 -11.34 6.10
N PRO A 349 -3.93 -11.46 4.86
CA PRO A 349 -3.24 -10.93 3.68
C PRO A 349 -2.95 -9.44 3.71
N VAL A 350 -3.71 -8.63 4.46
CA VAL A 350 -3.50 -7.18 4.53
C VAL A 350 -2.11 -6.82 5.07
N PHE A 351 -1.60 -7.60 6.03
CA PHE A 351 -0.26 -7.39 6.57
C PHE A 351 0.82 -7.80 5.56
N GLY A 352 0.57 -8.83 4.75
CA GLY A 352 1.46 -9.20 3.65
C GLY A 352 1.44 -8.18 2.50
N GLN A 353 0.26 -7.61 2.17
CA GLN A 353 0.14 -6.52 1.21
C GLN A 353 0.86 -5.26 1.70
N LEU A 354 0.78 -4.92 3.00
CA LEU A 354 1.53 -3.81 3.57
C LEU A 354 3.04 -4.01 3.42
N ARG A 355 3.56 -5.22 3.67
CA ARG A 355 4.97 -5.55 3.43
C ARG A 355 5.34 -5.33 1.96
N ASN A 356 4.50 -5.77 1.01
CA ASN A 356 4.71 -5.54 -0.41
C ASN A 356 4.76 -4.04 -0.75
N CYS A 357 3.88 -3.22 -0.15
CA CYS A 357 3.94 -1.76 -0.29
C CYS A 357 5.28 -1.20 0.22
N MET A 358 5.81 -1.71 1.34
CA MET A 358 7.11 -1.31 1.86
C MET A 358 8.27 -1.72 0.95
N ASP A 359 8.26 -2.96 0.42
CA ASP A 359 9.25 -3.42 -0.56
C ASP A 359 9.27 -2.51 -1.80
N LEU A 360 8.09 -2.17 -2.33
CA LEU A 360 7.95 -1.26 -3.48
C LEU A 360 8.45 0.16 -3.17
N ALA A 361 8.17 0.67 -1.97
CA ALA A 361 8.68 1.98 -1.54
C ALA A 361 10.21 2.00 -1.46
N VAL A 362 10.81 0.94 -0.87
CA VAL A 362 12.28 0.83 -0.76
C VAL A 362 12.94 0.70 -2.12
N ALA A 363 12.43 -0.18 -2.99
CA ALA A 363 12.95 -0.35 -4.35
C ALA A 363 12.83 0.94 -5.18
N SER A 364 11.68 1.63 -5.10
CA SER A 364 11.46 2.89 -5.81
C SER A 364 12.34 4.03 -5.28
N ALA A 365 12.52 4.14 -3.97
CA ALA A 365 13.43 5.10 -3.36
C ALA A 365 14.89 4.82 -3.72
N LEU A 366 15.29 3.54 -3.80
CA LEU A 366 16.61 3.12 -4.26
C LEU A 366 16.85 3.56 -5.73
N ILE A 367 15.89 3.26 -6.61
CA ILE A 367 15.95 3.64 -8.03
C ILE A 367 16.13 5.15 -8.17
N ALA A 368 15.34 5.94 -7.42
CA ALA A 368 15.40 7.39 -7.47
C ALA A 368 16.69 7.96 -6.85
N LYS A 369 17.08 7.48 -5.65
CA LYS A 369 18.26 8.00 -4.93
C LYS A 369 19.56 7.75 -5.68
N GLU A 370 19.71 6.56 -6.24
CA GLU A 370 20.93 6.14 -6.93
C GLU A 370 20.91 6.48 -8.44
N ASN A 371 19.85 7.17 -8.90
CA ASN A 371 19.64 7.55 -10.32
C ASN A 371 19.76 6.33 -11.26
N LEU A 372 19.15 5.18 -10.87
CA LEU A 372 19.36 3.93 -11.59
C LEU A 372 18.77 3.98 -13.01
N LEU A 373 17.70 4.74 -13.24
CA LEU A 373 17.14 4.93 -14.58
C LEU A 373 18.10 5.73 -15.49
N GLU A 374 18.77 6.74 -14.95
CA GLU A 374 19.77 7.51 -15.66
C GLU A 374 21.01 6.66 -15.96
N LYS A 375 21.50 5.89 -14.98
CA LYS A 375 22.60 4.93 -15.16
C LYS A 375 22.29 3.90 -16.26
N ALA A 376 21.04 3.45 -16.34
CA ALA A 376 20.56 2.53 -17.37
C ALA A 376 20.19 3.24 -18.69
N GLN A 377 20.19 4.57 -18.74
CA GLN A 377 19.72 5.36 -19.88
C GLN A 377 18.30 4.97 -20.34
N VAL A 378 17.41 4.66 -19.40
CA VAL A 378 16.04 4.21 -19.65
C VAL A 378 15.02 5.26 -19.21
N SER A 379 13.95 5.41 -20.01
CA SER A 379 12.77 6.21 -19.68
C SER A 379 11.55 5.30 -19.58
N LEU A 380 10.69 5.58 -18.59
CA LEU A 380 9.51 4.78 -18.28
C LEU A 380 8.23 5.63 -18.35
N PRO A 381 7.84 6.12 -19.55
CA PRO A 381 6.73 7.05 -19.70
C PRO A 381 5.38 6.47 -19.30
N MET A 382 5.18 5.14 -19.41
CA MET A 382 3.93 4.50 -18.99
C MET A 382 3.85 4.33 -17.49
N LEU A 383 4.93 3.93 -16.84
CA LEU A 383 4.96 3.71 -15.40
C LEU A 383 5.04 5.02 -14.62
N MET A 384 5.83 5.99 -15.07
CA MET A 384 6.12 7.22 -14.31
C MET A 384 5.42 8.47 -14.84
N GLY A 385 5.05 8.50 -16.12
CA GLY A 385 4.42 9.67 -16.74
C GLY A 385 2.98 9.87 -16.31
N SER A 386 2.52 11.14 -16.28
CA SER A 386 1.13 11.49 -15.97
C SER A 386 0.12 10.99 -17.00
N ALA A 387 0.54 10.85 -18.26
CA ALA A 387 -0.26 10.28 -19.34
C ALA A 387 -0.10 8.75 -19.47
N GLY A 388 0.64 8.11 -18.58
CA GLY A 388 0.87 6.68 -18.55
C GLY A 388 -0.30 5.89 -17.96
N VAL A 389 0.02 4.79 -17.27
CA VAL A 389 -0.98 3.94 -16.58
C VAL A 389 -1.81 4.78 -15.62
N GLN A 390 -3.12 4.67 -15.75
CA GLN A 390 -4.06 5.21 -14.77
C GLN A 390 -4.31 4.13 -13.72
N THR A 391 -3.80 4.36 -12.51
CA THR A 391 -4.10 3.50 -11.37
C THR A 391 -5.58 3.57 -11.00
N ALA A 392 -6.13 2.49 -10.48
CA ALA A 392 -7.52 2.50 -10.05
C ALA A 392 -7.74 3.52 -8.93
N SER A 393 -8.82 4.29 -9.06
CA SER A 393 -9.24 5.26 -8.04
C SER A 393 -10.30 4.64 -7.16
N LEU A 394 -10.00 4.46 -5.89
CA LEU A 394 -10.90 3.96 -4.85
C LEU A 394 -11.46 5.14 -4.03
N PRO A 395 -12.63 4.99 -3.38
CA PRO A 395 -13.10 6.01 -2.43
C PRO A 395 -12.05 6.26 -1.36
N ALA A 396 -11.64 7.51 -1.14
CA ALA A 396 -10.62 7.85 -0.15
C ALA A 396 -11.17 7.64 1.28
N PRO A 397 -10.46 6.89 2.15
CA PRO A 397 -10.87 6.74 3.54
C PRO A 397 -10.60 8.04 4.30
N LYS A 398 -11.62 8.63 4.91
CA LYS A 398 -11.53 9.91 5.64
C LYS A 398 -11.78 9.77 7.13
N GLN A 399 -12.68 8.89 7.52
CA GLN A 399 -13.11 8.75 8.90
C GLN A 399 -13.42 7.30 9.26
N VAL A 400 -13.34 7.01 10.56
CA VAL A 400 -13.81 5.75 11.15
C VAL A 400 -14.45 6.02 12.51
N ALA A 401 -15.46 5.25 12.88
CA ALA A 401 -16.08 5.36 14.20
C ALA A 401 -15.04 5.11 15.31
N SER A 402 -15.00 5.97 16.32
CA SER A 402 -14.19 5.72 17.51
C SER A 402 -14.69 4.49 18.27
N ARG A 403 -13.74 3.66 18.69
CA ARG A 403 -14.01 2.50 19.55
C ARG A 403 -13.11 2.58 20.78
N ALA A 404 -13.73 2.50 21.97
CA ALA A 404 -13.03 2.52 23.23
C ALA A 404 -13.08 1.13 23.88
N GLN A 405 -11.96 0.66 24.40
CA GLN A 405 -11.88 -0.56 25.17
C GLN A 405 -11.70 -0.25 26.65
N VAL A 406 -12.31 -1.06 27.50
CA VAL A 406 -12.12 -0.97 28.94
C VAL A 406 -11.05 -1.95 29.39
N THR A 407 -10.01 -1.43 30.01
CA THR A 407 -8.97 -2.27 30.61
C THR A 407 -9.49 -2.99 31.86
N ARG A 408 -8.79 -4.05 32.31
CA ARG A 408 -9.05 -4.74 33.59
C ARG A 408 -9.07 -3.80 34.82
N LYS A 409 -8.60 -2.57 34.67
CA LYS A 409 -8.63 -1.51 35.73
C LYS A 409 -9.71 -0.48 35.51
N ASN A 410 -10.72 -0.82 34.75
CA ASN A 410 -11.85 0.06 34.51
C ASN A 410 -11.46 1.41 33.86
N ARG A 411 -10.45 1.43 33.00
CA ARG A 411 -10.05 2.62 32.23
C ARG A 411 -10.48 2.47 30.79
N ALA A 412 -11.20 3.45 30.30
CA ALA A 412 -11.49 3.56 28.88
C ALA A 412 -10.24 4.04 28.12
N MET A 413 -9.90 3.37 27.02
CA MET A 413 -8.77 3.66 26.16
C MET A 413 -9.21 3.65 24.71
N VAL A 414 -8.56 4.49 23.89
CA VAL A 414 -8.70 4.52 22.43
C VAL A 414 -7.31 4.52 21.83
N ALA A 415 -7.07 3.62 20.87
CA ALA A 415 -5.80 3.56 20.17
C ALA A 415 -5.69 4.65 19.11
N CYS A 416 -4.47 5.11 18.88
CA CYS A 416 -4.08 6.03 17.81
C CYS A 416 -2.79 5.57 17.14
N GLY A 417 -2.32 6.30 16.10
CA GLY A 417 -1.13 5.95 15.32
C GLY A 417 -1.47 5.52 13.90
N GLY A 418 -0.67 4.66 13.27
CA GLY A 418 -0.86 4.39 11.85
C GLY A 418 0.18 3.47 11.21
N VAL A 419 0.59 3.86 10.01
CA VAL A 419 1.71 3.28 9.26
C VAL A 419 2.65 4.41 8.90
N GLU A 420 3.95 4.20 9.03
CA GLU A 420 4.98 5.16 8.64
C GLU A 420 6.07 4.45 7.85
N ILE A 421 6.19 4.77 6.57
CA ILE A 421 7.17 4.20 5.65
C ILE A 421 8.14 5.31 5.25
N ASN A 422 9.33 5.30 5.86
CA ASN A 422 10.43 6.16 5.44
C ASN A 422 11.46 5.33 4.66
N PRO A 423 11.31 5.16 3.34
CA PRO A 423 12.22 4.34 2.56
C PRO A 423 13.60 4.99 2.42
N TRP A 424 13.69 6.32 2.57
CA TRP A 424 14.92 7.07 2.38
C TRP A 424 15.98 6.71 3.41
N THR A 425 15.59 6.53 4.68
CA THR A 425 16.52 6.11 5.74
C THR A 425 17.08 4.69 5.51
N ILE A 426 16.31 3.82 4.85
CA ILE A 426 16.74 2.45 4.53
C ILE A 426 17.79 2.48 3.43
N VAL A 427 17.51 3.21 2.35
CA VAL A 427 18.42 3.28 1.20
C VAL A 427 19.67 4.13 1.44
N GLU A 428 19.75 4.88 2.56
CA GLU A 428 20.96 5.57 2.99
C GLU A 428 22.08 4.60 3.46
N HIS A 429 21.69 3.41 3.92
CA HIS A 429 22.61 2.42 4.48
C HIS A 429 22.79 1.26 3.52
N ALA A 430 23.95 1.18 2.89
CA ALA A 430 24.31 0.08 2.01
C ALA A 430 25.74 -0.40 2.30
N GLU A 431 25.93 -1.72 2.31
CA GLU A 431 27.21 -2.40 2.44
C GLU A 431 27.64 -2.93 1.08
N THR A 432 28.95 -2.96 0.80
CA THR A 432 29.47 -3.50 -0.44
C THR A 432 29.62 -5.02 -0.34
N SER A 433 29.22 -5.72 -1.41
CA SER A 433 29.35 -7.18 -1.54
C SER A 433 29.83 -7.56 -2.94
N ASP A 434 31.00 -8.17 -3.02
CA ASP A 434 31.58 -8.60 -4.31
C ASP A 434 30.77 -9.72 -4.97
N ALA A 435 29.99 -10.49 -4.18
CA ALA A 435 29.16 -11.57 -4.71
C ALA A 435 28.04 -11.09 -5.62
N LEU A 436 27.54 -9.85 -5.44
CA LEU A 436 26.37 -9.35 -6.19
C LEU A 436 26.64 -9.12 -7.68
N ALA A 437 27.86 -8.80 -8.06
CA ALA A 437 28.22 -8.68 -9.48
C ALA A 437 28.06 -10.01 -10.21
N ALA A 438 28.42 -11.12 -9.59
CA ALA A 438 28.23 -12.46 -10.13
C ALA A 438 26.75 -12.83 -10.24
N VAL A 439 25.94 -12.53 -9.21
CA VAL A 439 24.48 -12.75 -9.23
C VAL A 439 23.82 -11.99 -10.39
N ARG A 440 24.21 -10.72 -10.64
CA ARG A 440 23.70 -9.94 -11.76
C ARG A 440 24.06 -10.55 -13.10
N THR A 441 25.31 -11.01 -13.27
CA THR A 441 25.79 -11.63 -14.49
C THR A 441 25.05 -12.93 -14.79
N GLU A 442 24.86 -13.79 -13.78
CA GLU A 442 24.08 -15.02 -13.92
C GLU A 442 22.62 -14.72 -14.27
N ALA A 443 22.01 -13.78 -13.59
CA ALA A 443 20.65 -13.34 -13.88
C ALA A 443 20.47 -12.80 -15.29
N ALA A 444 21.48 -12.14 -15.87
CA ALA A 444 21.44 -11.66 -17.25
C ALA A 444 21.48 -12.80 -18.27
N LEU A 445 22.30 -13.82 -18.04
CA LEU A 445 22.43 -14.97 -18.93
C LEU A 445 21.15 -15.80 -19.06
N GLU A 446 20.37 -15.84 -18.01
CA GLU A 446 19.10 -16.60 -17.97
C GLU A 446 17.92 -15.79 -18.51
N ARG A 447 18.09 -14.50 -18.80
CA ARG A 447 16.98 -13.62 -19.20
C ARG A 447 16.75 -13.67 -20.73
N PRO A 448 15.55 -14.06 -21.20
CA PRO A 448 15.21 -13.99 -22.62
C PRO A 448 15.21 -12.55 -23.15
N ALA A 449 15.85 -12.32 -24.27
CA ALA A 449 15.87 -10.99 -24.89
C ALA A 449 14.46 -10.55 -25.34
N GLY A 450 14.07 -9.34 -24.99
CA GLY A 450 12.85 -8.69 -25.48
C GLY A 450 11.55 -9.01 -24.73
N ASN A 451 11.57 -9.87 -23.70
CA ASN A 451 10.44 -10.08 -22.81
C ASN A 451 10.49 -9.11 -21.61
N TRP A 452 9.32 -8.72 -21.12
CA TRP A 452 9.24 -7.92 -19.91
C TRP A 452 9.47 -8.77 -18.63
N ARG A 453 9.40 -10.08 -18.75
CA ARG A 453 9.67 -11.06 -17.67
C ARG A 453 10.35 -12.32 -18.24
N ASP A 454 10.97 -13.10 -17.38
CA ASP A 454 11.53 -14.41 -17.69
C ASP A 454 10.85 -15.51 -16.88
#